data_d16a1eb123b4449d5e3817fe65ebb2a7
#
_entry.id   d16a1eb123b4449d5e3817fe65ebb2a7
#
_cell.length_a   1.000
_cell.length_b   1.000
_cell.length_c   1.000
_cell.angle_alpha   90.00
_cell.angle_beta   90.00
_cell.angle_gamma   90.00
#
_symmetry.space_group_name_H-M   'P 1'
#
loop_
_entity.id
_entity.type
_entity.pdbx_description
1 polymer ?
#
loop_
_entity_poly.entity_id
_entity_poly.type
_entity_poly.pdbx_seq_one_letter_code
_entity_poly.pdbx_strand_id
1 'polypeptide(L)'
;QLERSIQPGSFGRLAVKNTFQTLRRKTLQVVLTGTLVSASALGLTPSHAAAVEAHVENAGIFTAQIPMEGSNIATGQAVIVVDKPIEEVLRIVLDYANYVRFMPNFTKSKVLAQRGSRAMVYMEVSVARGMYTLYGQLDLAERPQDGVSRVVAGRLMDGNIDAFDASFKLTPTDDGAGTEIDFRIYVDPDLPLPSAVFSRENERAAGRTVRALRARVAQTPGDST
;
A
#
# COMPACT_ATOMS: atom_id res chain seq x y z
N GLN A 1 -32.79 -2.99 33.85
CA GLN A 1 -31.68 -2.28 34.54
C GLN A 1 -30.41 -3.13 34.39
N LEU A 2 -29.50 -2.74 33.50
CA LEU A 2 -28.05 -2.70 33.64
C LEU A 2 -27.47 -2.39 32.25
N GLU A 3 -27.37 -1.09 31.95
CA GLU A 3 -26.50 -0.56 30.90
C GLU A 3 -25.05 -0.85 31.28
N ARG A 4 -24.34 -1.59 30.47
CA ARG A 4 -22.87 -1.62 30.48
C ARG A 4 -22.34 -0.75 29.37
N SER A 5 -21.94 0.43 29.78
CA SER A 5 -21.12 1.38 29.01
C SER A 5 -19.84 0.73 28.55
N ILE A 6 -19.64 0.60 27.23
CA ILE A 6 -18.38 0.18 26.62
C ILE A 6 -17.59 1.44 26.30
N GLN A 7 -16.53 1.67 27.06
CA GLN A 7 -15.54 2.72 26.83
C GLN A 7 -14.72 2.42 25.56
N PRO A 8 -14.49 3.39 24.66
CA PRO A 8 -13.60 3.19 23.51
C PRO A 8 -12.15 3.26 23.96
N GLY A 9 -11.39 2.19 23.68
CA GLY A 9 -9.96 2.09 23.92
C GLY A 9 -9.16 3.16 23.18
N SER A 10 -8.34 3.84 23.96
CA SER A 10 -7.37 4.85 23.56
C SER A 10 -6.31 4.25 22.62
N PHE A 11 -6.41 4.52 21.32
CA PHE A 11 -5.29 4.28 20.40
C PHE A 11 -4.28 5.41 20.52
N GLY A 12 -3.10 5.06 21.04
CA GLY A 12 -1.97 5.97 21.17
C GLY A 12 -1.58 6.60 19.83
N ARG A 13 -1.58 7.92 19.79
CA ARG A 13 -1.05 8.73 18.69
C ARG A 13 0.48 8.58 18.65
N LEU A 14 0.97 7.74 17.76
CA LEU A 14 2.36 7.83 17.31
C LEU A 14 2.43 8.94 16.26
N ALA A 15 2.91 10.09 16.68
CA ALA A 15 3.24 11.20 15.80
C ALA A 15 4.48 10.83 14.97
N VAL A 16 4.28 10.32 13.78
CA VAL A 16 5.35 10.25 12.76
C VAL A 16 5.52 11.66 12.21
N LYS A 17 6.57 12.34 12.68
CA LYS A 17 6.97 13.65 12.14
C LYS A 17 7.30 13.50 10.65
N ASN A 18 6.57 14.24 9.83
CA ASN A 18 6.83 14.43 8.40
C ASN A 18 8.25 14.98 8.18
N THR A 19 9.17 14.12 7.76
CA THR A 19 10.53 14.52 7.35
C THR A 19 10.67 14.61 5.81
N PHE A 20 9.58 14.82 5.08
CA PHE A 20 9.60 14.86 3.60
C PHE A 20 9.51 16.28 3.00
N GLN A 21 9.82 17.33 3.76
CA GLN A 21 9.72 18.69 3.23
C GLN A 21 11.01 19.30 2.68
N THR A 22 12.04 18.55 2.27
CA THR A 22 13.21 19.20 1.65
C THR A 22 13.91 18.32 0.60
N LEU A 23 13.26 18.01 -0.50
CA LEU A 23 13.97 17.57 -1.72
C LEU A 23 13.66 18.49 -2.90
N ARG A 24 13.94 19.79 -2.73
CA ARG A 24 14.17 20.68 -3.87
C ARG A 24 15.64 20.62 -4.25
N ARG A 25 15.90 20.10 -5.47
CA ARG A 25 17.07 20.29 -6.32
C ARG A 25 18.37 20.73 -5.60
N LYS A 26 19.23 19.76 -5.27
CA LYS A 26 20.68 20.01 -5.20
C LYS A 26 21.40 18.79 -5.81
N THR A 27 22.08 19.05 -6.90
CA THR A 27 23.08 18.21 -7.53
C THR A 27 24.06 17.71 -6.46
N LEU A 28 24.13 16.41 -6.24
CA LEU A 28 25.05 15.84 -5.26
C LEU A 28 26.38 15.53 -5.97
N GLN A 29 27.39 16.37 -5.74
CA GLN A 29 28.79 16.03 -5.99
C GLN A 29 29.26 15.14 -4.85
N VAL A 30 29.59 13.90 -5.17
CA VAL A 30 30.18 12.95 -4.23
C VAL A 30 31.67 13.26 -4.15
N VAL A 31 32.11 13.79 -3.02
CA VAL A 31 33.55 13.84 -2.66
C VAL A 31 33.77 12.77 -1.59
N LEU A 32 34.52 11.74 -1.98
CA LEU A 32 35.00 10.68 -1.11
C LEU A 32 36.24 11.22 -0.36
N THR A 33 36.13 11.50 0.94
CA THR A 33 37.33 11.60 1.79
C THR A 33 37.13 10.75 3.03
N GLY A 34 37.92 9.69 3.10
CA GLY A 34 37.96 8.80 4.25
C GLY A 34 38.68 9.44 5.44
N THR A 35 38.13 9.25 6.62
CA THR A 35 38.86 9.29 7.88
C THR A 35 38.31 8.24 8.82
N LEU A 36 39.15 7.23 9.10
CA LEU A 36 38.93 6.26 10.16
C LEU A 36 39.04 7.02 11.51
N VAL A 37 37.98 7.00 12.29
CA VAL A 37 38.05 7.30 13.74
C VAL A 37 37.61 6.08 14.51
N SER A 38 38.55 5.43 15.15
CA SER A 38 38.34 4.41 16.16
C SER A 38 37.80 5.06 17.42
N ALA A 39 36.61 4.70 17.86
CA ALA A 39 36.07 5.00 19.18
C ALA A 39 35.57 3.72 19.85
N SER A 40 36.25 3.40 20.94
CA SER A 40 36.01 2.24 21.79
C SER A 40 34.74 2.38 22.63
N ALA A 41 34.00 1.28 22.69
CA ALA A 41 33.19 0.73 23.77
C ALA A 41 32.51 1.65 24.79
N LEU A 42 31.20 1.78 24.66
CA LEU A 42 30.23 1.73 25.76
C LEU A 42 29.02 0.97 25.26
N GLY A 43 28.67 -0.13 25.95
CA GLY A 43 27.62 -1.07 25.56
C GLY A 43 26.23 -0.44 25.52
N LEU A 44 25.82 -0.03 24.33
CA LEU A 44 24.44 0.23 23.97
C LEU A 44 24.04 -0.93 23.08
N THR A 45 23.19 -1.80 23.61
CA THR A 45 22.49 -2.81 22.81
C THR A 45 21.78 -2.09 21.64
N PRO A 46 22.04 -2.47 20.38
CA PRO A 46 21.27 -1.91 19.29
C PRO A 46 19.83 -2.35 19.45
N SER A 47 18.95 -1.41 19.79
CA SER A 47 17.53 -1.57 19.54
C SER A 47 17.37 -1.97 18.07
N HIS A 48 16.84 -3.15 17.81
CA HIS A 48 16.50 -3.60 16.47
C HIS A 48 15.37 -2.72 15.92
N ALA A 49 15.72 -1.51 15.51
CA ALA A 49 14.92 -0.81 14.52
C ALA A 49 15.09 -1.62 13.24
N ALA A 50 14.08 -2.44 12.90
CA ALA A 50 14.06 -3.17 11.66
C ALA A 50 14.28 -2.17 10.53
N ALA A 51 15.41 -2.27 9.85
CA ALA A 51 15.73 -1.39 8.73
C ALA A 51 14.68 -1.67 7.64
N VAL A 52 13.89 -0.66 7.32
CA VAL A 52 12.99 -0.70 6.16
C VAL A 52 13.89 -0.66 4.93
N GLU A 53 14.06 -1.80 4.26
CA GLU A 53 14.77 -1.84 2.98
C GLU A 53 13.87 -1.19 1.92
N ALA A 54 14.26 0.00 1.51
CA ALA A 54 13.53 0.78 0.52
C ALA A 54 14.26 0.72 -0.83
N HIS A 55 13.52 0.38 -1.88
CA HIS A 55 14.04 0.33 -3.25
C HIS A 55 13.39 1.42 -4.09
N VAL A 56 14.19 2.22 -4.80
CA VAL A 56 13.70 3.15 -5.81
C VAL A 56 13.83 2.49 -7.17
N GLU A 57 12.71 2.14 -7.78
CA GLU A 57 12.68 1.61 -9.14
C GLU A 57 12.81 2.72 -10.19
N ASN A 58 13.37 2.36 -11.36
CA ASN A 58 13.36 3.24 -12.54
C ASN A 58 11.90 3.61 -12.89
N ALA A 59 11.59 4.90 -12.88
CA ALA A 59 10.30 5.52 -13.15
C ALA A 59 9.60 6.15 -11.93
N GLY A 60 10.35 6.47 -10.85
CA GLY A 60 9.80 7.22 -9.71
C GLY A 60 8.83 6.43 -8.85
N ILE A 61 8.93 5.10 -8.84
CA ILE A 61 8.19 4.22 -7.92
C ILE A 61 9.12 3.87 -6.76
N PHE A 62 8.63 4.13 -5.56
CA PHE A 62 9.27 3.69 -4.33
C PHE A 62 8.58 2.41 -3.86
N THR A 63 9.34 1.37 -3.49
CA THR A 63 8.81 0.15 -2.85
C THR A 63 9.53 -0.13 -1.54
N ALA A 64 8.83 -0.78 -0.61
CA ALA A 64 9.38 -1.16 0.68
C ALA A 64 8.65 -2.37 1.28
N GLN A 65 9.36 -3.09 2.16
CA GLN A 65 8.78 -4.05 3.08
C GLN A 65 8.63 -3.38 4.44
N ILE A 66 7.39 -3.35 4.96
CA ILE A 66 7.09 -2.78 6.27
C ILE A 66 6.83 -3.93 7.23
N PRO A 67 7.63 -4.08 8.30
CA PRO A 67 7.37 -5.09 9.32
C PRO A 67 5.97 -4.95 9.90
N MET A 68 5.30 -6.06 10.10
CA MET A 68 3.98 -6.13 10.70
C MET A 68 4.10 -6.73 12.11
N GLU A 69 3.53 -6.06 13.10
CA GLU A 69 3.52 -6.57 14.47
C GLU A 69 2.72 -7.87 14.56
N GLY A 70 3.31 -8.88 15.20
CA GLY A 70 2.68 -10.20 15.35
C GLY A 70 2.77 -11.11 14.12
N SER A 71 3.46 -10.71 13.04
CA SER A 71 3.68 -11.52 11.86
C SER A 71 5.15 -11.53 11.43
N ASN A 72 5.59 -12.68 10.90
CA ASN A 72 6.89 -12.82 10.23
C ASN A 72 6.83 -12.41 8.75
N ILE A 73 5.64 -12.12 8.23
CA ILE A 73 5.41 -11.65 6.86
C ILE A 73 5.28 -10.12 6.90
N ALA A 74 6.09 -9.44 6.09
CA ALA A 74 6.02 -7.99 5.98
C ALA A 74 4.92 -7.54 5.01
N THR A 75 4.33 -6.39 5.29
CA THR A 75 3.47 -5.65 4.37
C THR A 75 4.31 -5.07 3.23
N GLY A 76 3.87 -5.25 2.00
CA GLY A 76 4.44 -4.56 0.85
C GLY A 76 3.86 -3.16 0.72
N GLN A 77 4.71 -2.17 0.49
CA GLN A 77 4.31 -0.80 0.20
C GLN A 77 4.86 -0.38 -1.16
N ALA A 78 4.07 0.43 -1.87
CA ALA A 78 4.55 1.16 -3.04
C ALA A 78 3.95 2.56 -3.09
N VAL A 79 4.79 3.55 -3.41
CA VAL A 79 4.40 4.95 -3.54
C VAL A 79 4.74 5.46 -4.92
N ILE A 80 3.81 6.20 -5.52
CA ILE A 80 3.96 6.83 -6.83
C ILE A 80 3.16 8.12 -6.88
N VAL A 81 3.61 9.07 -7.72
CA VAL A 81 2.82 10.25 -8.09
C VAL A 81 2.33 10.09 -9.53
N VAL A 82 1.07 10.44 -9.76
CA VAL A 82 0.44 10.48 -11.09
C VAL A 82 -0.11 11.88 -11.37
N ASP A 83 -0.06 12.31 -12.64
CA ASP A 83 -0.46 13.64 -13.08
C ASP A 83 -1.96 13.69 -13.38
N LYS A 84 -2.77 13.39 -12.35
CA LYS A 84 -4.23 13.45 -12.40
C LYS A 84 -4.81 13.85 -11.05
N PRO A 85 -5.89 14.65 -11.03
CA PRO A 85 -6.59 14.98 -9.79
C PRO A 85 -7.08 13.77 -9.02
N ILE A 86 -7.15 13.90 -7.70
CA ILE A 86 -7.50 12.80 -6.77
C ILE A 86 -8.84 12.13 -7.10
N GLU A 87 -9.83 12.88 -7.56
CA GLU A 87 -11.15 12.32 -7.88
C GLU A 87 -11.12 11.40 -9.12
N GLU A 88 -10.24 11.68 -10.09
CA GLU A 88 -10.04 10.81 -11.24
C GLU A 88 -9.35 9.51 -10.83
N VAL A 89 -8.33 9.58 -9.98
CA VAL A 89 -7.61 8.42 -9.45
C VAL A 89 -8.53 7.59 -8.56
N LEU A 90 -9.29 8.23 -7.68
CA LEU A 90 -10.26 7.55 -6.80
C LEU A 90 -11.29 6.76 -7.59
N ARG A 91 -11.81 7.32 -8.68
CA ARG A 91 -12.78 6.65 -9.57
C ARG A 91 -12.22 5.35 -10.15
N ILE A 92 -10.93 5.33 -10.50
CA ILE A 92 -10.25 4.13 -11.00
C ILE A 92 -10.02 3.12 -9.88
N VAL A 93 -9.64 3.56 -8.70
CA VAL A 93 -9.45 2.69 -7.51
C VAL A 93 -10.76 2.05 -7.07
N LEU A 94 -11.90 2.73 -7.21
CA LEU A 94 -13.22 2.21 -6.87
C LEU A 94 -13.86 1.35 -7.97
N ASP A 95 -13.25 1.28 -9.17
CA ASP A 95 -13.78 0.50 -10.31
C ASP A 95 -13.44 -0.98 -10.19
N TYR A 96 -13.85 -1.59 -9.06
CA TYR A 96 -13.54 -2.98 -8.71
C TYR A 96 -13.95 -3.99 -9.79
N ALA A 97 -15.10 -3.80 -10.43
CA ALA A 97 -15.61 -4.71 -11.46
C ALA A 97 -14.66 -4.83 -12.67
N ASN A 98 -13.88 -3.82 -12.94
CA ASN A 98 -12.96 -3.77 -14.07
C ASN A 98 -11.51 -4.12 -13.71
N TYR A 99 -11.22 -4.50 -12.48
CA TYR A 99 -9.85 -4.87 -12.06
C TYR A 99 -9.23 -5.97 -12.93
N VAL A 100 -10.02 -6.92 -13.40
CA VAL A 100 -9.55 -7.96 -14.35
C VAL A 100 -8.97 -7.41 -15.65
N ARG A 101 -9.27 -6.17 -16.03
CA ARG A 101 -8.84 -5.56 -17.29
C ARG A 101 -7.49 -4.85 -17.19
N PHE A 102 -7.09 -4.44 -15.99
CA PHE A 102 -5.87 -3.64 -15.83
C PHE A 102 -5.02 -4.02 -14.61
N MET A 103 -5.59 -4.63 -13.58
CA MET A 103 -4.80 -5.11 -12.44
C MET A 103 -4.05 -6.39 -12.77
N PRO A 104 -2.76 -6.52 -12.40
CA PRO A 104 -1.97 -7.67 -12.76
C PRO A 104 -2.47 -8.94 -12.07
N ASN A 105 -2.53 -10.02 -12.83
CA ASN A 105 -2.87 -11.37 -12.37
C ASN A 105 -4.30 -11.56 -11.84
N PHE A 106 -5.18 -10.56 -11.93
CA PHE A 106 -6.58 -10.74 -11.61
C PHE A 106 -7.28 -11.59 -12.68
N THR A 107 -7.87 -12.70 -12.27
CA THR A 107 -8.64 -13.60 -13.14
C THR A 107 -10.13 -13.37 -12.98
N LYS A 108 -10.55 -12.86 -11.83
CA LYS A 108 -11.94 -12.51 -11.55
C LYS A 108 -12.02 -11.34 -10.57
N SER A 109 -12.99 -10.48 -10.81
CA SER A 109 -13.40 -9.43 -9.87
C SER A 109 -14.88 -9.16 -10.04
N LYS A 110 -15.67 -9.36 -8.99
CA LYS A 110 -17.12 -9.23 -9.02
C LYS A 110 -17.63 -8.51 -7.78
N VAL A 111 -18.31 -7.41 -7.97
CA VAL A 111 -19.04 -6.73 -6.90
C VAL A 111 -20.25 -7.57 -6.52
N LEU A 112 -20.30 -8.08 -5.30
CA LEU A 112 -21.38 -8.89 -4.75
C LEU A 112 -22.49 -8.03 -4.16
N ALA A 113 -22.10 -6.95 -3.49
CA ALA A 113 -23.00 -5.96 -2.91
C ALA A 113 -22.28 -4.62 -2.79
N GLN A 114 -23.03 -3.52 -2.89
CA GLN A 114 -22.51 -2.16 -2.68
C GLN A 114 -23.53 -1.32 -1.95
N ARG A 115 -23.06 -0.55 -0.96
CA ARG A 115 -23.86 0.41 -0.22
C ARG A 115 -23.03 1.64 0.11
N GLY A 116 -23.33 2.76 -0.56
CA GLY A 116 -22.55 3.99 -0.42
C GLY A 116 -21.08 3.75 -0.81
N SER A 117 -20.17 4.12 0.08
CA SER A 117 -18.71 3.97 -0.09
C SER A 117 -18.17 2.58 0.27
N ARG A 118 -19.03 1.61 0.59
CA ARG A 118 -18.64 0.25 0.99
C ARG A 118 -19.12 -0.77 -0.03
N ALA A 119 -18.23 -1.69 -0.40
CA ALA A 119 -18.50 -2.76 -1.34
C ALA A 119 -18.01 -4.11 -0.80
N MET A 120 -18.81 -5.15 -1.00
CA MET A 120 -18.38 -6.54 -0.88
C MET A 120 -17.95 -7.00 -2.27
N VAL A 121 -16.70 -7.40 -2.43
CA VAL A 121 -16.16 -7.79 -3.73
C VAL A 121 -15.50 -9.16 -3.64
N TYR A 122 -15.87 -10.04 -4.56
CA TYR A 122 -15.17 -11.31 -4.76
C TYR A 122 -14.04 -11.12 -5.77
N MET A 123 -12.84 -11.56 -5.42
CA MET A 123 -11.66 -11.45 -6.29
C MET A 123 -10.92 -12.78 -6.38
N GLU A 124 -10.38 -13.07 -7.56
CA GLU A 124 -9.45 -14.19 -7.81
C GLU A 124 -8.17 -13.63 -8.43
N VAL A 125 -7.02 -14.06 -7.90
CA VAL A 125 -5.70 -13.66 -8.36
C VAL A 125 -4.85 -14.90 -8.62
N SER A 126 -4.28 -14.99 -9.82
CA SER A 126 -3.35 -16.07 -10.18
C SER A 126 -1.96 -15.74 -9.67
N VAL A 127 -1.34 -16.65 -8.93
CA VAL A 127 0.01 -16.49 -8.36
C VAL A 127 0.93 -17.64 -8.79
N ALA A 128 2.25 -17.48 -8.56
CA ALA A 128 3.25 -18.48 -8.91
C ALA A 128 3.13 -18.97 -10.38
N ARG A 129 2.97 -18.04 -11.34
CA ARG A 129 2.83 -18.31 -12.78
C ARG A 129 1.62 -19.21 -13.11
N GLY A 130 0.52 -19.05 -12.40
CA GLY A 130 -0.71 -19.82 -12.64
C GLY A 130 -0.81 -21.13 -11.87
N MET A 131 0.19 -21.47 -11.04
CA MET A 131 0.15 -22.72 -10.24
C MET A 131 -0.88 -22.67 -9.12
N TYR A 132 -1.16 -21.47 -8.59
CA TYR A 132 -2.14 -21.27 -7.54
C TYR A 132 -3.10 -20.14 -7.87
N THR A 133 -4.33 -20.26 -7.43
CA THR A 133 -5.32 -19.19 -7.45
C THR A 133 -5.69 -18.84 -6.02
N LEU A 134 -5.38 -17.62 -5.63
CA LEU A 134 -5.86 -17.04 -4.38
C LEU A 134 -7.21 -16.38 -4.64
N TYR A 135 -8.16 -16.60 -3.75
CA TYR A 135 -9.46 -15.94 -3.84
C TYR A 135 -9.93 -15.45 -2.49
N GLY A 136 -10.73 -14.40 -2.51
CA GLY A 136 -11.36 -13.87 -1.31
C GLY A 136 -12.60 -13.04 -1.59
N GLN A 137 -13.49 -13.02 -0.61
CA GLN A 137 -14.52 -12.00 -0.47
C GLN A 137 -13.96 -10.90 0.41
N LEU A 138 -13.88 -9.71 -0.14
CA LEU A 138 -13.26 -8.56 0.51
C LEU A 138 -14.33 -7.53 0.84
N ASP A 139 -14.26 -6.99 2.05
CA ASP A 139 -15.01 -5.82 2.48
C ASP A 139 -14.15 -4.57 2.21
N LEU A 140 -14.49 -3.84 1.19
CA LEU A 140 -13.80 -2.65 0.72
C LEU A 140 -14.59 -1.41 1.12
N ALA A 141 -13.92 -0.42 1.69
CA ALA A 141 -14.56 0.83 2.09
C ALA A 141 -13.66 2.03 1.79
N GLU A 142 -14.24 3.05 1.18
CA GLU A 142 -13.66 4.38 1.19
C GLU A 142 -13.89 5.01 2.56
N ARG A 143 -12.84 5.57 3.12
CA ARG A 143 -12.87 6.30 4.40
C ARG A 143 -12.35 7.72 4.16
N PRO A 144 -13.18 8.75 4.41
CA PRO A 144 -12.66 10.11 4.43
C PRO A 144 -11.58 10.21 5.52
N GLN A 145 -10.51 10.89 5.20
CA GLN A 145 -9.47 11.25 6.16
C GLN A 145 -9.64 12.72 6.54
N ASP A 146 -9.01 13.11 7.66
CA ASP A 146 -8.93 14.52 8.00
C ASP A 146 -8.20 15.27 6.87
N GLY A 147 -8.87 16.24 6.26
CA GLY A 147 -8.38 17.02 5.12
C GLY A 147 -8.83 16.48 3.77
N VAL A 148 -7.96 16.65 2.75
CA VAL A 148 -8.27 16.37 1.34
C VAL A 148 -7.88 14.96 0.87
N SER A 149 -7.21 14.17 1.72
CA SER A 149 -6.80 12.80 1.39
C SER A 149 -7.99 11.83 1.41
N ARG A 150 -7.90 10.75 0.63
CA ARG A 150 -8.85 9.63 0.60
C ARG A 150 -8.13 8.33 0.95
N VAL A 151 -8.79 7.45 1.68
CA VAL A 151 -8.30 6.09 1.94
C VAL A 151 -9.36 5.09 1.49
N VAL A 152 -8.95 4.17 0.62
CA VAL A 152 -9.75 2.99 0.26
C VAL A 152 -9.07 1.78 0.89
N ALA A 153 -9.73 1.15 1.85
CA ALA A 153 -9.18 0.01 2.58
C ALA A 153 -10.03 -1.23 2.39
N GLY A 154 -9.38 -2.38 2.37
CA GLY A 154 -10.01 -3.68 2.19
C GLY A 154 -9.48 -4.72 3.15
N ARG A 155 -10.36 -5.57 3.65
CA ARG A 155 -10.04 -6.71 4.52
C ARG A 155 -10.73 -7.97 4.05
N LEU A 156 -10.12 -9.11 4.38
CA LEU A 156 -10.70 -10.41 4.11
C LEU A 156 -11.97 -10.64 4.97
N MET A 157 -12.99 -11.19 4.32
CA MET A 157 -14.19 -11.70 4.97
C MET A 157 -14.25 -13.22 4.88
N ASP A 158 -13.86 -13.79 3.73
CA ASP A 158 -13.84 -15.21 3.45
C ASP A 158 -12.89 -15.48 2.26
N GLY A 159 -12.26 -16.66 2.20
CA GLY A 159 -11.36 -17.00 1.12
C GLY A 159 -10.46 -18.19 1.43
N ASN A 160 -9.48 -18.44 0.54
CA ASN A 160 -8.46 -19.49 0.70
C ASN A 160 -7.09 -18.92 1.14
N ILE A 161 -7.08 -17.82 1.85
CA ILE A 161 -5.91 -17.18 2.43
C ILE A 161 -6.17 -16.93 3.91
N ASP A 162 -5.13 -16.96 4.74
CA ASP A 162 -5.27 -16.80 6.19
C ASP A 162 -5.54 -15.35 6.58
N ALA A 163 -4.91 -14.41 5.88
CA ALA A 163 -5.13 -13.00 6.12
C ALA A 163 -4.92 -12.14 4.88
N PHE A 164 -5.66 -11.04 4.81
CA PHE A 164 -5.53 -10.00 3.80
C PHE A 164 -5.89 -8.65 4.40
N ASP A 165 -5.01 -7.69 4.17
CA ASP A 165 -5.27 -6.27 4.39
C ASP A 165 -4.66 -5.48 3.22
N ALA A 166 -5.40 -4.53 2.68
CA ALA A 166 -4.87 -3.65 1.65
C ALA A 166 -5.47 -2.26 1.78
N SER A 167 -4.65 -1.25 1.45
CA SER A 167 -5.12 0.13 1.47
C SER A 167 -4.45 0.98 0.40
N PHE A 168 -5.26 1.80 -0.25
CA PHE A 168 -4.81 2.93 -1.06
C PHE A 168 -5.03 4.21 -0.25
N LYS A 169 -3.96 4.93 0.03
CA LYS A 169 -4.04 6.31 0.50
C LYS A 169 -3.72 7.21 -0.67
N LEU A 170 -4.66 8.06 -1.03
CA LEU A 170 -4.55 9.04 -2.08
C LEU A 170 -4.38 10.43 -1.44
N THR A 171 -3.37 11.17 -1.88
CA THR A 171 -3.10 12.52 -1.37
C THR A 171 -2.88 13.43 -2.57
N PRO A 172 -3.64 14.53 -2.73
CA PRO A 172 -3.41 15.46 -3.83
C PRO A 172 -2.03 16.12 -3.67
N THR A 173 -1.37 16.42 -4.79
CA THR A 173 -0.19 17.28 -4.81
C THR A 173 -0.53 18.71 -4.40
N ASP A 174 0.47 19.53 -4.04
CA ASP A 174 0.27 20.89 -3.54
C ASP A 174 -0.51 21.78 -4.52
N ASP A 175 -0.37 21.53 -5.83
CA ASP A 175 -1.08 22.23 -6.91
C ASP A 175 -2.44 21.60 -7.25
N GLY A 176 -2.77 20.47 -6.63
CA GLY A 176 -4.01 19.71 -6.88
C GLY A 176 -4.09 19.04 -8.27
N ALA A 177 -3.09 19.23 -9.13
CA ALA A 177 -3.08 18.69 -10.49
C ALA A 177 -2.67 17.21 -10.53
N GLY A 178 -1.96 16.74 -9.49
CA GLY A 178 -1.49 15.37 -9.34
C GLY A 178 -2.02 14.70 -8.08
N THR A 179 -1.75 13.40 -7.99
CA THR A 179 -2.08 12.58 -6.82
C THR A 179 -0.92 11.66 -6.46
N GLU A 180 -0.50 11.70 -5.20
CA GLU A 180 0.33 10.66 -4.61
C GLU A 180 -0.53 9.47 -4.22
N ILE A 181 -0.10 8.29 -4.63
CA ILE A 181 -0.73 7.00 -4.31
C ILE A 181 0.23 6.24 -3.40
N ASP A 182 -0.09 6.05 -2.13
CA ASP A 182 0.57 5.12 -1.20
C ASP A 182 -0.30 3.86 -1.11
N PHE A 183 0.15 2.78 -1.73
CA PHE A 183 -0.53 1.50 -1.70
C PHE A 183 0.21 0.53 -0.78
N ARG A 184 -0.54 -0.11 0.11
CA ARG A 184 -0.04 -1.15 1.01
C ARG A 184 -0.84 -2.42 0.84
N ILE A 185 -0.17 -3.55 0.91
CA ILE A 185 -0.80 -4.86 0.82
C ILE A 185 -0.11 -5.87 1.73
N TYR A 186 -0.90 -6.57 2.51
CA TYR A 186 -0.51 -7.72 3.30
C TYR A 186 -1.36 -8.91 2.86
N VAL A 187 -0.69 -9.98 2.46
CA VAL A 187 -1.32 -11.27 2.16
C VAL A 187 -0.54 -12.35 2.88
N ASP A 188 -1.26 -13.15 3.64
CA ASP A 188 -0.77 -14.38 4.23
C ASP A 188 -1.54 -15.55 3.60
N PRO A 189 -0.97 -16.19 2.58
CA PRO A 189 -1.57 -17.36 1.98
C PRO A 189 -1.20 -18.58 2.83
N ASP A 190 -2.14 -19.48 3.06
CA ASP A 190 -1.86 -20.77 3.72
C ASP A 190 -1.04 -21.69 2.79
N LEU A 191 0.25 -21.38 2.64
CA LEU A 191 1.18 -22.14 1.81
C LEU A 191 2.47 -22.47 2.58
N PRO A 192 3.04 -23.68 2.44
CA PRO A 192 4.23 -24.12 3.16
C PRO A 192 5.51 -23.52 2.55
N LEU A 193 5.63 -22.20 2.54
CA LEU A 193 6.80 -21.46 2.05
C LEU A 193 7.34 -20.54 3.15
N PRO A 194 8.65 -20.20 3.12
CA PRO A 194 9.23 -19.26 4.07
C PRO A 194 8.55 -17.88 4.02
N SER A 195 8.30 -17.26 5.18
CA SER A 195 7.69 -15.92 5.30
C SER A 195 8.38 -14.83 4.48
N ALA A 196 9.70 -14.92 4.33
CA ALA A 196 10.48 -14.01 3.49
C ALA A 196 10.08 -14.05 2.00
N VAL A 197 9.56 -15.18 1.51
CA VAL A 197 9.04 -15.29 0.13
C VAL A 197 7.77 -14.46 0.01
N PHE A 198 6.86 -14.56 0.97
CA PHE A 198 5.61 -13.80 1.00
C PHE A 198 5.86 -12.31 1.18
N SER A 199 6.80 -11.93 2.05
CA SER A 199 7.18 -10.53 2.25
C SER A 199 7.66 -9.87 0.95
N ARG A 200 8.54 -10.57 0.21
CA ARG A 200 9.01 -10.09 -1.11
C ARG A 200 7.88 -10.05 -2.14
N GLU A 201 6.96 -11.00 -2.11
CA GLU A 201 5.84 -11.03 -3.05
C GLU A 201 4.83 -9.93 -2.74
N ASN A 202 4.57 -9.62 -1.47
CA ASN A 202 3.76 -8.47 -1.06
C ASN A 202 4.35 -7.15 -1.58
N GLU A 203 5.67 -6.94 -1.44
CA GLU A 203 6.37 -5.76 -2.00
C GLU A 203 6.23 -5.70 -3.53
N ARG A 204 6.50 -6.81 -4.23
CA ARG A 204 6.36 -6.88 -5.69
C ARG A 204 4.92 -6.65 -6.14
N ALA A 205 3.95 -7.19 -5.40
CA ALA A 205 2.54 -6.97 -5.68
C ALA A 205 2.16 -5.50 -5.55
N ALA A 206 2.66 -4.82 -4.50
CA ALA A 206 2.46 -3.39 -4.33
C ALA A 206 3.01 -2.60 -5.53
N GLY A 207 4.26 -2.84 -5.92
CA GLY A 207 4.88 -2.17 -7.08
C GLY A 207 4.14 -2.44 -8.40
N ARG A 208 3.70 -3.69 -8.64
CA ARG A 208 2.91 -4.01 -9.83
C ARG A 208 1.56 -3.30 -9.87
N THR A 209 0.89 -3.21 -8.72
CA THR A 209 -0.41 -2.56 -8.59
C THR A 209 -0.35 -1.08 -8.92
N VAL A 210 0.61 -0.33 -8.33
CA VAL A 210 0.72 1.11 -8.62
C VAL A 210 1.15 1.39 -10.06
N ARG A 211 1.98 0.53 -10.67
CA ARG A 211 2.31 0.62 -12.11
C ARG A 211 1.08 0.43 -13.00
N ALA A 212 0.24 -0.55 -12.67
CA ALA A 212 -0.99 -0.79 -13.41
C ALA A 212 -1.98 0.37 -13.29
N LEU A 213 -2.11 0.92 -12.08
CA LEU A 213 -2.91 2.12 -11.84
C LEU A 213 -2.40 3.32 -12.65
N ARG A 214 -1.10 3.61 -12.63
CA ARG A 214 -0.50 4.68 -13.42
C ARG A 214 -0.80 4.51 -14.91
N ALA A 215 -0.63 3.30 -15.44
CA ALA A 215 -0.92 3.02 -16.84
C ALA A 215 -2.41 3.23 -17.16
N ARG A 216 -3.31 2.84 -16.25
CA ARG A 216 -4.75 3.03 -16.41
C ARG A 216 -5.15 4.50 -16.33
N VAL A 217 -4.58 5.25 -15.39
CA VAL A 217 -4.76 6.70 -15.23
C VAL A 217 -4.35 7.44 -16.50
N ALA A 218 -3.20 7.08 -17.10
CA ALA A 218 -2.72 7.70 -18.33
C ALA A 218 -3.61 7.43 -19.55
N GLN A 219 -4.38 6.34 -19.54
CA GLN A 219 -5.31 5.97 -20.62
C GLN A 219 -6.69 6.64 -20.49
N THR A 220 -7.01 7.21 -19.33
CA THR A 220 -8.28 7.88 -19.10
C THR A 220 -8.21 9.28 -19.69
N PRO A 221 -9.04 9.64 -20.70
CA PRO A 221 -9.11 11.01 -21.20
C PRO A 221 -9.44 11.95 -20.04
N GLY A 222 -8.72 13.05 -19.91
CA GLY A 222 -9.11 14.08 -18.95
C GLY A 222 -10.48 14.61 -19.33
N ASP A 223 -11.39 14.72 -18.38
CA ASP A 223 -12.61 15.50 -18.56
C ASP A 223 -12.16 16.94 -18.76
N SER A 224 -11.98 17.34 -20.05
CA SER A 224 -11.76 18.74 -20.42
C SER A 224 -13.08 19.45 -20.20
N THR A 225 -13.22 20.12 -19.06
CA THR A 225 -14.29 21.07 -18.75
C THR A 225 -13.99 22.38 -19.45
#